data_8fefd647d868898b1fe2269fbbf61c77
#
_entry.id   8fefd647d868898b1fe2269fbbf61c77
#
_cell.length_a   1.000
_cell.length_b   1.000
_cell.length_c   1.000
_cell.angle_alpha   90.00
_cell.angle_beta   90.00
_cell.angle_gamma   90.00
#
_symmetry.space_group_name_H-M   'P 1'
#
loop_
_entity.id
_entity.type
_entity.pdbx_description
1 polymer ?
#
loop_
_entity_poly.entity_id
_entity_poly.type
_entity_poly.pdbx_seq_one_letter_code
_entity_poly.pdbx_strand_id
1 'polypeptide(L)'
;MLELKQITKDYQAGDSTVHALKNVSIRFRPHEFVAVLGPSGCGKTTLLNIIGGLDQYTSGDLIISGRSTRDFTARDWDTYRNHSIGFVFQSYNLIPHQTVLQNVELALTLSGVSKAERRRRAVQALEKVGLGDQLHKKPNQMSGGQMQRVAIARALVNDPEILLADEPTGALDSETSVQVMELLKEIAGEKLIIMVTHNPELAARYATRTVRLLDGSILADSAPYEDETELPATSAKPVRRTSMSFFTALGLSLNNLMTKKARTILTAFAGSIGIIGIALILALSNGIQTYINDVQEDTLSSYPVTIEAESADMTGMVTALMGVHSEEAGKTHDDGRVYASNVMYDLMQSLNETGTQTNDLESFKRYLDDPDSEIHQYLTSIQYAYDLTLPIYTKDADGNIVKADVMELLQNMMSSMYGGDYSSYFSQFGSYY
;
A
#
# COMPACT_ATOMS: atom_id res chain seq x y z
N MET A 1 43.61 16.58 -4.04
CA MET A 1 43.75 17.90 -4.65
C MET A 1 42.62 18.12 -5.65
N LEU A 2 42.16 19.35 -5.84
CA LEU A 2 41.00 19.70 -6.64
C LEU A 2 41.38 20.60 -7.81
N GLU A 3 40.98 20.24 -9.04
CA GLU A 3 41.28 21.00 -10.24
C GLU A 3 40.08 21.05 -11.18
N LEU A 4 39.72 22.24 -11.66
CA LEU A 4 38.73 22.48 -12.70
C LEU A 4 39.44 22.81 -13.99
N LYS A 5 39.10 22.15 -15.06
CA LYS A 5 39.65 22.37 -16.44
C LYS A 5 38.49 22.76 -17.35
N GLN A 6 38.49 24.05 -17.76
CA GLN A 6 37.58 24.59 -18.75
C GLN A 6 36.09 24.27 -18.44
N ILE A 7 35.68 24.36 -17.17
CA ILE A 7 34.32 24.08 -16.74
C ILE A 7 33.36 25.11 -17.31
N THR A 8 32.31 24.62 -18.00
CA THR A 8 31.19 25.41 -18.49
C THR A 8 29.93 24.86 -17.88
N LYS A 9 29.00 25.74 -17.50
CA LYS A 9 27.68 25.36 -17.00
C LYS A 9 26.59 26.22 -17.63
N ASP A 10 25.67 25.54 -18.30
CA ASP A 10 24.51 26.13 -18.95
C ASP A 10 23.23 25.63 -18.34
N TYR A 11 22.28 26.53 -18.12
CA TYR A 11 20.93 26.22 -17.67
C TYR A 11 19.93 26.62 -18.73
N GLN A 12 18.98 25.73 -19.02
CA GLN A 12 17.84 26.04 -19.90
C GLN A 12 16.77 26.75 -19.09
N ALA A 13 16.41 27.95 -19.49
CA ALA A 13 15.35 28.77 -18.89
C ALA A 13 14.28 29.07 -19.95
N GLY A 14 13.35 28.13 -20.19
CA GLY A 14 12.42 28.19 -21.30
C GLY A 14 13.16 28.13 -22.65
N ASP A 15 12.95 29.12 -23.53
CA ASP A 15 13.62 29.20 -24.83
C ASP A 15 15.02 29.85 -24.78
N SER A 16 15.47 30.31 -23.60
CA SER A 16 16.78 30.95 -23.46
C SER A 16 17.76 30.06 -22.69
N THR A 17 19.05 30.16 -23.03
CA THR A 17 20.14 29.47 -22.32
C THR A 17 20.88 30.50 -21.47
N VAL A 18 21.00 30.22 -20.18
CA VAL A 18 21.76 31.04 -19.22
C VAL A 18 23.12 30.37 -19.01
N HIS A 19 24.20 31.05 -19.44
CA HIS A 19 25.57 30.61 -19.26
C HIS A 19 26.07 31.01 -17.86
N ALA A 20 25.92 30.09 -16.87
CA ALA A 20 26.28 30.37 -15.49
C ALA A 20 27.78 30.31 -15.23
N LEU A 21 28.52 29.43 -15.89
CA LEU A 21 29.97 29.37 -15.89
C LEU A 21 30.53 29.27 -17.33
N LYS A 22 31.60 30.01 -17.60
CA LYS A 22 32.19 30.12 -18.92
C LYS A 22 33.68 29.80 -18.85
N ASN A 23 34.05 28.59 -19.21
CA ASN A 23 35.43 28.15 -19.38
C ASN A 23 36.32 28.37 -18.12
N VAL A 24 35.77 28.06 -16.94
CA VAL A 24 36.45 28.26 -15.65
C VAL A 24 37.53 27.21 -15.47
N SER A 25 38.80 27.67 -15.30
CA SER A 25 39.94 26.83 -14.98
C SER A 25 40.59 27.33 -13.70
N ILE A 26 40.67 26.49 -12.69
CA ILE A 26 41.28 26.82 -11.41
C ILE A 26 41.76 25.54 -10.71
N ARG A 27 42.91 25.66 -10.00
CA ARG A 27 43.49 24.58 -9.21
C ARG A 27 43.60 25.05 -7.76
N PHE A 28 43.25 24.19 -6.80
CA PHE A 28 43.32 24.48 -5.37
C PHE A 28 44.46 23.70 -4.69
N ARG A 29 45.07 24.35 -3.70
CA ARG A 29 46.10 23.73 -2.83
C ARG A 29 45.40 23.00 -1.66
N PRO A 30 45.98 21.94 -1.09
CA PRO A 30 45.58 21.44 0.21
C PRO A 30 45.82 22.52 1.29
N HIS A 31 45.00 22.56 2.34
CA HIS A 31 45.15 23.49 3.48
C HIS A 31 45.18 24.97 3.08
N GLU A 32 44.27 25.37 2.20
CA GLU A 32 44.14 26.74 1.70
C GLU A 32 42.78 27.32 2.07
N PHE A 33 42.71 28.61 2.41
CA PHE A 33 41.47 29.31 2.57
C PHE A 33 41.23 30.23 1.37
N VAL A 34 40.35 29.77 0.46
CA VAL A 34 40.04 30.51 -0.77
C VAL A 34 38.69 31.21 -0.63
N ALA A 35 38.67 32.52 -0.86
CA ALA A 35 37.45 33.29 -0.97
C ALA A 35 37.11 33.58 -2.45
N VAL A 36 35.94 33.12 -2.90
CA VAL A 36 35.38 33.45 -4.23
C VAL A 36 34.47 34.65 -4.11
N LEU A 37 34.90 35.76 -4.68
CA LEU A 37 34.19 37.06 -4.66
C LEU A 37 33.53 37.33 -6.01
N GLY A 38 32.38 38.05 -5.97
CA GLY A 38 31.71 38.54 -7.18
C GLY A 38 30.29 39.01 -6.88
N PRO A 39 29.66 39.74 -7.80
CA PRO A 39 28.29 40.22 -7.65
C PRO A 39 27.27 39.04 -7.59
N SER A 40 26.05 39.33 -7.15
CA SER A 40 24.99 38.31 -7.17
C SER A 40 24.70 37.84 -8.59
N GLY A 41 24.48 36.54 -8.78
CA GLY A 41 24.20 35.95 -10.10
C GLY A 41 25.43 35.68 -10.97
N CYS A 42 26.67 36.02 -10.58
CA CYS A 42 27.86 35.77 -11.39
C CYS A 42 28.34 34.31 -11.45
N GLY A 43 27.61 33.34 -10.85
CA GLY A 43 27.93 31.89 -10.92
C GLY A 43 28.67 31.32 -9.71
N LYS A 44 28.85 32.06 -8.59
CA LYS A 44 29.59 31.58 -7.41
C LYS A 44 28.99 30.32 -6.77
N THR A 45 27.70 30.32 -6.49
CA THR A 45 26.99 29.16 -5.92
C THR A 45 26.98 27.99 -6.91
N THR A 46 26.86 28.26 -8.22
CA THR A 46 26.97 27.25 -9.26
C THR A 46 28.37 26.58 -9.26
N LEU A 47 29.42 27.37 -9.15
CA LEU A 47 30.79 26.86 -9.01
C LEU A 47 30.94 25.96 -7.78
N LEU A 48 30.42 26.42 -6.63
CA LEU A 48 30.45 25.66 -5.37
C LEU A 48 29.65 24.34 -5.48
N ASN A 49 28.50 24.37 -6.10
CA ASN A 49 27.67 23.19 -6.30
C ASN A 49 28.33 22.16 -7.23
N ILE A 50 29.01 22.59 -8.29
CA ILE A 50 29.77 21.70 -9.17
C ILE A 50 30.94 21.06 -8.40
N ILE A 51 31.73 21.86 -7.66
CA ILE A 51 32.79 21.35 -6.81
C ILE A 51 32.26 20.34 -5.80
N GLY A 52 31.13 20.64 -5.18
CA GLY A 52 30.49 19.78 -4.19
C GLY A 52 29.78 18.53 -4.77
N GLY A 53 29.72 18.39 -6.09
CA GLY A 53 29.00 17.31 -6.75
C GLY A 53 27.48 17.37 -6.53
N LEU A 54 26.93 18.56 -6.24
CA LEU A 54 25.48 18.79 -6.12
C LEU A 54 24.86 19.13 -7.48
N ASP A 55 25.67 19.61 -8.42
CA ASP A 55 25.27 19.87 -9.80
C ASP A 55 26.35 19.35 -10.77
N GLN A 56 25.98 19.08 -12.01
CA GLN A 56 26.88 18.61 -13.06
C GLN A 56 27.27 19.76 -14.01
N TYR A 57 28.50 19.81 -14.43
CA TYR A 57 28.96 20.75 -15.46
C TYR A 57 28.48 20.32 -16.85
N THR A 58 28.32 21.29 -17.77
CA THR A 58 27.92 21.03 -19.16
C THR A 58 29.09 20.54 -20.00
N SER A 59 30.23 21.15 -19.82
CA SER A 59 31.50 20.75 -20.49
C SER A 59 32.71 21.07 -19.63
N GLY A 60 33.88 20.55 -19.99
CA GLY A 60 35.09 20.66 -19.20
C GLY A 60 35.42 19.38 -18.44
N ASP A 61 36.24 19.45 -17.41
CA ASP A 61 36.60 18.32 -16.54
C ASP A 61 36.87 18.80 -15.11
N LEU A 62 36.27 18.10 -14.14
CA LEU A 62 36.59 18.27 -12.72
C LEU A 62 37.45 17.10 -12.26
N ILE A 63 38.67 17.40 -11.79
CA ILE A 63 39.61 16.40 -11.33
C ILE A 63 39.71 16.45 -9.80
N ILE A 64 39.46 15.31 -9.17
CA ILE A 64 39.48 15.14 -7.71
C ILE A 64 40.52 14.10 -7.37
N SER A 65 41.52 14.50 -6.59
CA SER A 65 42.64 13.62 -6.19
C SER A 65 43.30 12.88 -7.38
N GLY A 66 43.42 13.58 -8.52
CA GLY A 66 44.05 13.04 -9.74
C GLY A 66 43.13 12.19 -10.62
N ARG A 67 41.85 12.00 -10.25
CA ARG A 67 40.86 11.23 -11.03
C ARG A 67 39.82 12.17 -11.65
N SER A 68 39.57 12.02 -12.95
CA SER A 68 38.52 12.74 -13.66
C SER A 68 37.13 12.31 -13.18
N THR A 69 36.24 13.28 -12.96
CA THR A 69 34.86 13.00 -12.58
C THR A 69 33.99 12.56 -13.74
N ARG A 70 34.45 12.60 -14.97
CA ARG A 70 33.76 11.99 -16.13
C ARG A 70 33.56 10.49 -15.96
N ASP A 71 34.52 9.84 -15.25
CA ASP A 71 34.49 8.41 -14.98
C ASP A 71 33.77 8.05 -13.68
N PHE A 72 33.13 9.05 -13.00
CA PHE A 72 32.44 8.83 -11.75
C PHE A 72 31.08 8.19 -12.00
N THR A 73 30.82 7.10 -11.31
CA THR A 73 29.48 6.52 -11.17
C THR A 73 28.68 7.29 -10.13
N ALA A 74 27.35 7.09 -10.09
CA ALA A 74 26.50 7.65 -9.03
C ALA A 74 27.03 7.32 -7.62
N ARG A 75 27.59 6.14 -7.44
CA ARG A 75 28.19 5.68 -6.17
C ARG A 75 29.48 6.42 -5.83
N ASP A 76 30.31 6.76 -6.82
CA ASP A 76 31.52 7.56 -6.61
C ASP A 76 31.15 8.97 -6.14
N TRP A 77 30.11 9.57 -6.74
CA TRP A 77 29.57 10.85 -6.31
C TRP A 77 28.99 10.81 -4.88
N ASP A 78 28.25 9.76 -4.52
CA ASP A 78 27.74 9.59 -3.15
C ASP A 78 28.88 9.47 -2.14
N THR A 79 29.92 8.74 -2.49
CA THR A 79 31.11 8.58 -1.68
C THR A 79 31.86 9.90 -1.49
N TYR A 80 32.05 10.65 -2.56
CA TYR A 80 32.70 11.96 -2.55
C TYR A 80 31.94 12.94 -1.66
N ARG A 81 30.61 13.07 -1.85
CA ARG A 81 29.77 13.95 -1.03
C ARG A 81 29.76 13.59 0.46
N ASN A 82 29.78 12.31 0.77
CA ASN A 82 29.69 11.86 2.16
C ASN A 82 31.00 11.87 2.92
N HIS A 83 32.12 11.74 2.23
CA HIS A 83 33.43 11.56 2.91
C HIS A 83 34.44 12.67 2.60
N SER A 84 34.42 13.26 1.40
CA SER A 84 35.43 14.23 1.00
C SER A 84 34.95 15.67 1.14
N ILE A 85 33.66 15.91 1.14
CA ILE A 85 33.08 17.26 1.18
C ILE A 85 32.28 17.49 2.46
N GLY A 86 32.53 18.66 3.09
CA GLY A 86 31.61 19.26 4.05
C GLY A 86 30.95 20.49 3.42
N PHE A 87 29.65 20.66 3.58
CA PHE A 87 28.92 21.79 3.01
C PHE A 87 28.26 22.65 4.10
N VAL A 88 28.55 23.95 4.09
CA VAL A 88 27.97 24.97 4.97
C VAL A 88 27.13 25.92 4.11
N PHE A 89 25.82 25.88 4.28
CA PHE A 89 24.86 26.66 3.49
C PHE A 89 24.58 28.01 4.17
N GLN A 90 24.18 28.98 3.40
CA GLN A 90 23.75 30.31 3.85
C GLN A 90 22.54 30.24 4.83
N SER A 91 21.58 29.36 4.56
CA SER A 91 20.34 29.21 5.35
C SER A 91 20.44 28.14 6.43
N TYR A 92 21.63 27.76 6.90
CA TYR A 92 21.91 26.71 7.89
C TYR A 92 21.43 25.32 7.49
N ASN A 93 20.28 25.17 6.84
CA ASN A 93 19.64 23.92 6.42
C ASN A 93 19.57 22.87 7.55
N LEU A 94 19.20 23.31 8.75
CA LEU A 94 18.96 22.47 9.91
C LEU A 94 17.50 21.96 9.89
N ILE A 95 17.32 20.73 10.34
CA ILE A 95 15.99 20.12 10.46
C ILE A 95 15.32 20.64 11.74
N PRO A 96 14.24 21.44 11.65
CA PRO A 96 13.71 22.21 12.78
C PRO A 96 13.15 21.37 13.93
N HIS A 97 12.67 20.17 13.63
CA HIS A 97 12.08 19.27 14.63
C HIS A 97 13.09 18.34 15.31
N GLN A 98 14.31 18.29 14.80
CA GLN A 98 15.42 17.53 15.39
C GLN A 98 16.25 18.40 16.32
N THR A 99 16.89 17.77 17.31
CA THR A 99 17.83 18.45 18.18
C THR A 99 19.12 18.80 17.44
N VAL A 100 19.94 19.69 18.04
CA VAL A 100 21.28 20.02 17.56
C VAL A 100 22.11 18.76 17.33
N LEU A 101 22.16 17.89 18.33
CA LEU A 101 22.88 16.61 18.23
C LEU A 101 22.37 15.75 17.08
N GLN A 102 21.06 15.60 16.94
CA GLN A 102 20.46 14.80 15.86
C GLN A 102 20.75 15.35 14.46
N ASN A 103 20.80 16.68 14.32
CA ASN A 103 21.17 17.34 13.07
C ASN A 103 22.60 17.00 12.64
N VAL A 104 23.55 16.90 13.58
CA VAL A 104 24.93 16.52 13.31
C VAL A 104 25.06 15.01 13.10
N GLU A 105 24.38 14.19 13.90
CA GLU A 105 24.36 12.73 13.74
C GLU A 105 23.83 12.25 12.38
N LEU A 106 22.98 13.06 11.72
CA LEU A 106 22.38 12.70 10.43
C LEU A 106 23.44 12.47 9.34
N ALA A 107 24.46 13.33 9.28
CA ALA A 107 25.54 13.18 8.32
C ALA A 107 26.28 11.83 8.49
N LEU A 108 26.51 11.39 9.71
CA LEU A 108 27.11 10.11 10.03
C LEU A 108 26.18 8.92 9.78
N THR A 109 24.87 9.14 9.84
CA THR A 109 23.88 8.07 9.55
C THR A 109 23.97 7.62 8.10
N LEU A 110 24.16 8.56 7.19
CA LEU A 110 24.33 8.28 5.76
C LEU A 110 25.67 7.60 5.46
N SER A 111 26.68 7.79 6.31
CA SER A 111 28.00 7.18 6.18
C SER A 111 28.10 5.76 6.78
N GLY A 112 27.00 5.19 7.27
CA GLY A 112 26.95 3.81 7.78
C GLY A 112 27.66 3.61 9.14
N VAL A 113 27.87 4.67 9.91
CA VAL A 113 28.52 4.62 11.23
C VAL A 113 27.54 4.10 12.29
N SER A 114 28.02 3.29 13.24
CA SER A 114 27.19 2.74 14.33
C SER A 114 26.61 3.85 15.22
N LYS A 115 25.45 3.60 15.86
CA LYS A 115 24.73 4.61 16.68
C LYS A 115 25.59 5.19 17.80
N ALA A 116 26.36 4.35 18.50
CA ALA A 116 27.22 4.79 19.60
C ALA A 116 28.35 5.70 19.10
N GLU A 117 29.00 5.31 18.02
CA GLU A 117 30.09 6.07 17.41
C GLU A 117 29.61 7.38 16.77
N ARG A 118 28.42 7.36 16.14
CA ARG A 118 27.77 8.58 15.63
C ARG A 118 27.59 9.62 16.73
N ARG A 119 26.99 9.19 17.87
CA ARG A 119 26.75 10.07 19.01
C ARG A 119 28.06 10.63 19.53
N ARG A 120 29.10 9.79 19.71
CA ARG A 120 30.41 10.22 20.18
C ARG A 120 31.02 11.29 19.27
N ARG A 121 31.08 11.04 17.96
CA ARG A 121 31.64 11.99 16.98
C ARG A 121 30.81 13.26 16.89
N ALA A 122 29.49 13.18 16.91
CA ALA A 122 28.62 14.34 16.85
C ALA A 122 28.80 15.25 18.09
N VAL A 123 28.94 14.67 19.28
CA VAL A 123 29.25 15.43 20.51
C VAL A 123 30.60 16.12 20.37
N GLN A 124 31.66 15.39 19.97
CA GLN A 124 32.98 15.98 19.77
C GLN A 124 32.99 17.11 18.72
N ALA A 125 32.25 16.96 17.63
CA ALA A 125 32.13 18.02 16.62
C ALA A 125 31.42 19.27 17.17
N LEU A 126 30.40 19.09 18.01
CA LEU A 126 29.70 20.21 18.67
C LEU A 126 30.53 20.87 19.75
N GLU A 127 31.31 20.13 20.49
CA GLU A 127 32.29 20.65 21.46
C GLU A 127 33.34 21.51 20.78
N LYS A 128 33.90 21.08 19.62
CA LYS A 128 34.88 21.84 18.84
C LYS A 128 34.35 23.22 18.38
N VAL A 129 33.04 23.33 18.13
CA VAL A 129 32.43 24.61 17.75
C VAL A 129 31.85 25.40 18.95
N GLY A 130 32.13 24.96 20.20
CA GLY A 130 31.70 25.62 21.43
C GLY A 130 30.22 25.46 21.74
N LEU A 131 29.59 24.29 21.38
CA LEU A 131 28.18 24.02 21.58
C LEU A 131 27.92 22.71 22.37
N GLY A 132 28.90 22.22 23.14
CA GLY A 132 28.81 21.00 23.92
C GLY A 132 27.68 20.96 24.96
N ASP A 133 27.28 22.13 25.47
CA ASP A 133 26.18 22.32 26.44
C ASP A 133 24.79 22.46 25.77
N GLN A 134 24.72 22.54 24.43
CA GLN A 134 23.49 22.82 23.67
C GLN A 134 22.91 21.61 22.93
N LEU A 135 23.38 20.40 23.20
CA LEU A 135 23.10 19.17 22.43
C LEU A 135 21.62 18.87 22.23
N HIS A 136 20.81 19.17 23.24
CA HIS A 136 19.38 18.82 23.28
C HIS A 136 18.44 19.93 22.79
N LYS A 137 18.96 21.13 22.55
CA LYS A 137 18.17 22.24 22.00
C LYS A 137 17.79 21.95 20.55
N LYS A 138 16.70 22.60 20.12
CA LYS A 138 16.25 22.60 18.73
C LYS A 138 16.70 23.89 18.03
N PRO A 139 16.77 23.92 16.69
CA PRO A 139 17.16 25.13 15.95
C PRO A 139 16.35 26.38 16.31
N ASN A 140 15.06 26.26 16.58
CA ASN A 140 14.23 27.40 16.99
C ASN A 140 14.51 27.97 18.39
N GLN A 141 15.38 27.33 19.15
CA GLN A 141 15.84 27.76 20.48
C GLN A 141 17.26 28.33 20.46
N MET A 142 17.80 28.60 19.27
CA MET A 142 19.19 28.99 19.07
C MET A 142 19.28 30.30 18.32
N SER A 143 20.37 31.05 18.55
CA SER A 143 20.69 32.23 17.76
C SER A 143 21.19 31.87 16.37
N GLY A 144 21.16 32.81 15.42
CA GLY A 144 21.68 32.60 14.06
C GLY A 144 23.11 32.08 14.03
N GLY A 145 24.03 32.69 14.83
CA GLY A 145 25.41 32.25 14.92
C GLY A 145 25.59 30.87 15.56
N GLN A 146 24.74 30.52 16.53
CA GLN A 146 24.72 29.16 17.08
C GLN A 146 24.26 28.17 16.04
N MET A 147 23.21 28.45 15.25
CA MET A 147 22.76 27.60 14.15
C MET A 147 23.82 27.42 13.07
N GLN A 148 24.57 28.47 12.75
CA GLN A 148 25.68 28.41 11.82
C GLN A 148 26.80 27.50 12.33
N ARG A 149 27.16 27.61 13.61
CA ARG A 149 28.16 26.70 14.22
C ARG A 149 27.69 25.25 14.24
N VAL A 150 26.38 24.98 14.42
CA VAL A 150 25.82 23.62 14.24
C VAL A 150 25.99 23.13 12.79
N ALA A 151 25.73 24.00 11.80
CA ALA A 151 25.91 23.66 10.39
C ALA A 151 27.37 23.36 10.06
N ILE A 152 28.30 24.09 10.63
CA ILE A 152 29.76 23.84 10.51
C ILE A 152 30.11 22.50 11.19
N ALA A 153 29.64 22.22 12.41
CA ALA A 153 29.86 20.93 13.08
C ALA A 153 29.34 19.75 12.26
N ARG A 154 28.15 19.89 11.68
CA ARG A 154 27.57 18.88 10.77
C ARG A 154 28.43 18.66 9.53
N ALA A 155 28.98 19.72 8.94
CA ALA A 155 29.86 19.62 7.79
C ALA A 155 31.18 18.91 8.12
N LEU A 156 31.71 19.11 9.35
CA LEU A 156 33.00 18.56 9.77
C LEU A 156 32.93 17.15 10.36
N VAL A 157 31.76 16.63 10.74
CA VAL A 157 31.63 15.42 11.53
C VAL A 157 32.11 14.15 10.82
N ASN A 158 32.13 14.16 9.48
CA ASN A 158 32.68 13.09 8.64
C ASN A 158 34.19 13.26 8.36
N ASP A 159 34.82 14.28 8.94
CA ASP A 159 36.22 14.62 8.71
C ASP A 159 36.59 14.82 7.21
N PRO A 160 35.87 15.73 6.49
CA PRO A 160 36.09 15.95 5.07
C PRO A 160 37.44 16.62 4.81
N GLU A 161 37.99 16.41 3.59
CA GLU A 161 39.20 17.09 3.12
C GLU A 161 38.92 18.52 2.65
N ILE A 162 37.71 18.77 2.16
CA ILE A 162 37.30 20.06 1.58
C ILE A 162 36.02 20.54 2.30
N LEU A 163 36.01 21.79 2.73
CA LEU A 163 34.86 22.50 3.28
C LEU A 163 34.39 23.57 2.30
N LEU A 164 33.17 23.44 1.83
CA LEU A 164 32.52 24.41 0.96
C LEU A 164 31.58 25.27 1.79
N ALA A 165 31.71 26.60 1.73
CA ALA A 165 30.93 27.53 2.51
C ALA A 165 30.25 28.55 1.58
N ASP A 166 28.93 28.51 1.48
CA ASP A 166 28.15 29.43 0.68
C ASP A 166 27.61 30.55 1.59
N GLU A 167 28.19 31.73 1.50
CA GLU A 167 27.85 32.92 2.29
C GLU A 167 27.68 32.64 3.81
N PRO A 168 28.69 32.05 4.49
CA PRO A 168 28.54 31.52 5.85
C PRO A 168 28.21 32.60 6.91
N THR A 169 28.36 33.88 6.58
CA THR A 169 28.07 35.01 7.45
C THR A 169 26.90 35.90 6.99
N GLY A 170 26.27 35.54 5.86
CA GLY A 170 25.28 36.41 5.21
C GLY A 170 24.01 36.70 6.02
N ALA A 171 23.68 35.85 6.99
CA ALA A 171 22.51 36.03 7.88
C ALA A 171 22.90 36.36 9.34
N LEU A 172 24.12 36.76 9.60
CA LEU A 172 24.67 36.99 10.93
C LEU A 172 24.97 38.47 11.18
N ASP A 173 24.92 38.89 12.46
CA ASP A 173 25.44 40.17 12.92
C ASP A 173 26.99 40.20 12.81
N SER A 174 27.56 41.40 12.94
CA SER A 174 29.01 41.60 12.73
C SER A 174 29.88 40.85 13.73
N GLU A 175 29.48 40.79 15.01
CA GLU A 175 30.25 40.13 16.06
C GLU A 175 30.23 38.60 15.86
N THR A 176 29.05 38.03 15.61
CA THR A 176 28.90 36.61 15.33
C THR A 176 29.60 36.19 14.02
N SER A 177 29.59 37.06 13.01
CA SER A 177 30.32 36.86 11.76
C SER A 177 31.83 36.68 12.00
N VAL A 178 32.42 37.53 12.85
CA VAL A 178 33.84 37.39 13.24
C VAL A 178 34.09 36.05 13.91
N GLN A 179 33.24 35.61 14.86
CA GLN A 179 33.41 34.32 15.54
C GLN A 179 33.36 33.13 14.56
N VAL A 180 32.45 33.17 13.61
CA VAL A 180 32.34 32.11 12.55
C VAL A 180 33.55 32.12 11.64
N MET A 181 34.07 33.32 11.28
CA MET A 181 35.24 33.43 10.41
C MET A 181 36.55 33.00 11.10
N GLU A 182 36.72 33.29 12.40
CA GLU A 182 37.84 32.77 13.18
C GLU A 182 37.81 31.24 13.26
N LEU A 183 36.63 30.65 13.50
CA LEU A 183 36.46 29.18 13.48
C LEU A 183 36.84 28.59 12.09
N LEU A 184 36.37 29.19 11.01
CA LEU A 184 36.74 28.73 9.64
C LEU A 184 38.23 28.87 9.39
N LYS A 185 38.86 29.94 9.85
CA LYS A 185 40.33 30.14 9.73
C LYS A 185 41.11 29.05 10.47
N GLU A 186 40.70 28.68 11.67
CA GLU A 186 41.31 27.58 12.43
C GLU A 186 41.21 26.25 11.65
N ILE A 187 40.05 25.96 11.10
CA ILE A 187 39.83 24.75 10.28
C ILE A 187 40.67 24.76 9.02
N ALA A 188 40.93 25.92 8.40
CA ALA A 188 41.71 26.06 7.19
C ALA A 188 43.20 25.63 7.37
N GLY A 189 43.71 25.60 8.60
CA GLY A 189 45.02 25.05 8.90
C GLY A 189 45.16 23.57 8.60
N GLU A 190 44.08 22.82 8.59
CA GLU A 190 44.04 21.36 8.36
C GLU A 190 43.33 20.96 7.06
N LYS A 191 42.51 21.83 6.47
CA LYS A 191 41.60 21.51 5.38
C LYS A 191 41.57 22.59 4.30
N LEU A 192 41.19 22.21 3.07
CA LEU A 192 40.88 23.19 2.03
C LEU A 192 39.49 23.80 2.31
N ILE A 193 39.40 25.12 2.45
CA ILE A 193 38.14 25.87 2.55
C ILE A 193 37.95 26.67 1.26
N ILE A 194 36.80 26.51 0.63
CA ILE A 194 36.36 27.34 -0.49
C ILE A 194 35.10 28.07 -0.03
N MET A 195 35.20 29.34 0.22
CA MET A 195 34.11 30.21 0.69
C MET A 195 33.64 31.11 -0.44
N VAL A 196 32.36 31.15 -0.66
CA VAL A 196 31.71 32.17 -1.49
C VAL A 196 31.21 33.30 -0.58
N THR A 197 31.52 34.55 -0.90
CA THR A 197 31.00 35.69 -0.18
C THR A 197 30.89 36.92 -1.08
N HIS A 198 30.02 37.84 -0.72
CA HIS A 198 29.93 39.15 -1.34
C HIS A 198 30.62 40.24 -0.48
N ASN A 199 31.20 39.88 0.68
CA ASN A 199 31.89 40.79 1.58
C ASN A 199 33.42 40.73 1.33
N PRO A 200 34.01 41.76 0.67
CA PRO A 200 35.42 41.81 0.36
C PRO A 200 36.30 42.02 1.58
N GLU A 201 35.80 42.69 2.64
CA GLU A 201 36.55 42.95 3.86
C GLU A 201 36.85 41.64 4.63
N LEU A 202 35.80 40.81 4.79
CA LEU A 202 35.96 39.51 5.44
C LEU A 202 36.88 38.60 4.60
N ALA A 203 36.76 38.61 3.27
CA ALA A 203 37.66 37.86 2.42
C ALA A 203 39.11 38.29 2.55
N ALA A 204 39.40 39.61 2.51
CA ALA A 204 40.74 40.14 2.65
C ALA A 204 41.38 39.85 4.02
N ARG A 205 40.59 39.79 5.09
CA ARG A 205 41.04 39.58 6.48
C ARG A 205 41.33 38.11 6.78
N TYR A 206 40.56 37.20 6.23
CA TYR A 206 40.59 35.76 6.62
C TYR A 206 41.10 34.81 5.55
N ALA A 207 40.87 35.08 4.26
CA ALA A 207 41.29 34.21 3.19
C ALA A 207 42.77 34.36 2.87
N THR A 208 43.43 33.24 2.55
CA THR A 208 44.82 33.21 2.05
C THR A 208 44.90 33.49 0.56
N ARG A 209 43.77 33.32 -0.15
CA ARG A 209 43.66 33.54 -1.60
C ARG A 209 42.27 34.05 -1.95
N THR A 210 42.23 35.03 -2.82
CA THR A 210 40.97 35.62 -3.30
C THR A 210 40.82 35.42 -4.81
N VAL A 211 39.72 34.86 -5.23
CA VAL A 211 39.35 34.63 -6.64
C VAL A 211 38.14 35.54 -6.96
N ARG A 212 38.24 36.38 -7.96
CA ARG A 212 37.13 37.22 -8.42
C ARG A 212 36.44 36.58 -9.61
N LEU A 213 35.14 36.32 -9.45
CA LEU A 213 34.27 35.79 -10.49
C LEU A 213 33.37 36.89 -11.02
N LEU A 214 33.29 37.06 -12.35
CA LEU A 214 32.42 37.99 -13.02
C LEU A 214 31.77 37.32 -14.25
N ASP A 215 30.47 37.39 -14.39
CA ASP A 215 29.71 36.87 -15.53
C ASP A 215 30.08 35.44 -15.94
N GLY A 216 30.30 34.58 -14.96
CA GLY A 216 30.65 33.15 -15.15
C GLY A 216 32.14 32.88 -15.46
N SER A 217 33.00 33.90 -15.45
CA SER A 217 34.44 33.75 -15.74
C SER A 217 35.29 34.25 -14.57
N ILE A 218 36.49 33.68 -14.40
CA ILE A 218 37.48 34.18 -13.45
C ILE A 218 38.08 35.46 -14.00
N LEU A 219 37.90 36.56 -13.29
CA LEU A 219 38.46 37.88 -13.63
C LEU A 219 39.88 38.06 -13.05
N ALA A 220 40.09 37.61 -11.82
CA ALA A 220 41.37 37.80 -11.12
C ALA A 220 41.53 36.66 -10.08
N ASP A 221 42.76 36.29 -9.85
CA ASP A 221 43.20 35.37 -8.83
C ASP A 221 44.44 35.93 -8.14
N SER A 222 44.41 36.10 -6.82
CA SER A 222 45.48 36.73 -6.07
C SER A 222 46.77 35.88 -5.91
N ALA A 223 46.63 34.56 -6.04
CA ALA A 223 47.73 33.62 -5.87
C ALA A 223 47.51 32.34 -6.72
N PRO A 224 47.49 32.46 -8.08
CA PRO A 224 47.24 31.32 -8.93
C PRO A 224 48.22 30.19 -8.66
N TYR A 225 47.76 28.94 -8.81
CA TYR A 225 48.56 27.77 -8.61
C TYR A 225 48.91 27.17 -9.98
N GLU A 226 50.18 27.43 -10.43
CA GLU A 226 50.65 27.10 -11.78
C GLU A 226 51.61 25.89 -11.82
N ASP A 227 51.80 25.17 -10.68
CA ASP A 227 52.68 24.02 -10.65
C ASP A 227 52.27 22.91 -11.64
N GLU A 228 52.99 22.76 -12.72
CA GLU A 228 52.79 21.74 -13.77
C GLU A 228 53.22 20.33 -13.33
N THR A 229 53.81 20.17 -12.16
CA THR A 229 54.23 18.87 -11.65
C THR A 229 52.97 17.99 -11.44
N GLU A 230 52.84 16.95 -12.25
CA GLU A 230 51.84 15.89 -12.02
C GLU A 230 51.99 15.37 -10.59
N LEU A 231 51.04 15.72 -9.76
CA LEU A 231 51.04 15.24 -8.38
C LEU A 231 50.96 13.73 -8.38
N PRO A 232 51.86 13.02 -7.64
CA PRO A 232 51.76 11.59 -7.51
C PRO A 232 50.36 11.29 -6.99
N ALA A 233 49.65 10.37 -7.65
CA ALA A 233 48.38 9.86 -7.24
C ALA A 233 48.51 9.38 -5.78
N THR A 234 48.08 10.23 -4.86
CA THR A 234 48.08 9.88 -3.43
C THR A 234 47.21 8.65 -3.32
N SER A 235 47.74 7.55 -2.80
CA SER A 235 47.04 6.29 -2.62
C SER A 235 45.72 6.59 -1.89
N ALA A 236 44.63 6.54 -2.64
CA ALA A 236 43.29 6.79 -2.11
C ALA A 236 43.06 5.83 -0.92
N LYS A 237 42.88 6.39 0.27
CA LYS A 237 42.46 5.60 1.45
C LYS A 237 41.28 4.74 1.03
N PRO A 238 41.22 3.46 1.41
CA PRO A 238 40.10 2.61 1.02
C PRO A 238 38.80 3.27 1.47
N VAL A 239 38.01 3.73 0.50
CA VAL A 239 36.79 4.45 0.73
C VAL A 239 35.76 3.47 1.31
N ARG A 240 35.35 3.69 2.55
CA ARG A 240 34.27 2.91 3.17
C ARG A 240 33.02 3.11 2.34
N ARG A 241 32.44 1.98 1.90
CA ARG A 241 31.18 1.98 1.15
C ARG A 241 30.07 2.63 1.98
N THR A 242 29.42 3.64 1.42
CA THR A 242 28.19 4.19 1.98
C THR A 242 27.08 3.15 1.89
N SER A 243 26.59 2.67 3.02
CA SER A 243 25.44 1.78 3.04
C SER A 243 24.63 2.06 4.30
N MET A 244 23.36 2.36 4.12
CA MET A 244 22.40 2.53 5.22
C MET A 244 21.65 1.22 5.43
N SER A 245 21.59 0.73 6.68
CA SER A 245 20.78 -0.43 7.02
C SER A 245 19.29 -0.15 6.76
N PHE A 246 18.58 -1.16 6.23
CA PHE A 246 17.13 -1.09 6.01
C PHE A 246 16.36 -0.63 7.25
N PHE A 247 16.70 -1.16 8.42
CA PHE A 247 16.07 -0.76 9.69
C PHE A 247 16.32 0.71 10.05
N THR A 248 17.50 1.23 9.71
CA THR A 248 17.81 2.66 9.92
C THR A 248 16.98 3.53 8.97
N ALA A 249 16.84 3.13 7.70
CA ALA A 249 15.99 3.81 6.73
C ALA A 249 14.52 3.81 7.15
N LEU A 250 14.01 2.66 7.59
CA LEU A 250 12.65 2.50 8.10
C LEU A 250 12.41 3.38 9.33
N GLY A 251 13.35 3.39 10.29
CA GLY A 251 13.29 4.22 11.49
C GLY A 251 13.27 5.72 11.19
N LEU A 252 14.10 6.18 10.25
CA LEU A 252 14.10 7.58 9.79
C LEU A 252 12.78 7.94 9.11
N SER A 253 12.26 7.07 8.24
CA SER A 253 10.98 7.28 7.57
C SER A 253 9.82 7.36 8.57
N LEU A 254 9.75 6.43 9.53
CA LEU A 254 8.75 6.42 10.59
C LEU A 254 8.83 7.68 11.45
N ASN A 255 10.04 8.08 11.84
CA ASN A 255 10.23 9.31 12.63
C ASN A 255 9.77 10.55 11.85
N ASN A 256 10.04 10.60 10.55
CA ASN A 256 9.59 11.69 9.69
C ASN A 256 8.05 11.72 9.54
N LEU A 257 7.41 10.56 9.38
CA LEU A 257 5.94 10.45 9.40
C LEU A 257 5.34 10.93 10.73
N MET A 258 6.00 10.63 11.85
CA MET A 258 5.56 11.04 13.20
C MET A 258 5.73 12.54 13.49
N THR A 259 6.44 13.29 12.66
CA THR A 259 6.58 14.76 12.84
C THR A 259 5.26 15.50 12.60
N LYS A 260 4.41 14.97 11.71
CA LYS A 260 3.09 15.53 11.37
C LYS A 260 1.97 14.54 11.73
N LYS A 261 1.93 14.10 12.99
CA LYS A 261 1.03 13.05 13.50
C LYS A 261 -0.41 13.19 13.05
N ALA A 262 -1.00 14.39 13.20
CA ALA A 262 -2.39 14.62 12.82
C ALA A 262 -2.65 14.36 11.33
N ARG A 263 -1.77 14.83 10.44
CA ARG A 263 -1.90 14.59 8.99
C ARG A 263 -1.74 13.11 8.66
N THR A 264 -0.74 12.45 9.24
CA THR A 264 -0.47 11.03 9.00
C THR A 264 -1.64 10.16 9.45
N ILE A 265 -2.20 10.41 10.64
CA ILE A 265 -3.37 9.70 11.16
C ILE A 265 -4.59 9.95 10.27
N LEU A 266 -4.85 11.21 9.88
CA LEU A 266 -5.99 11.54 9.03
C LEU A 266 -5.90 10.84 7.66
N THR A 267 -4.71 10.85 7.05
CA THR A 267 -4.49 10.19 5.75
C THR A 267 -4.63 8.67 5.86
N ALA A 268 -4.08 8.06 6.93
CA ALA A 268 -4.22 6.64 7.18
C ALA A 268 -5.68 6.26 7.44
N PHE A 269 -6.41 7.06 8.22
CA PHE A 269 -7.84 6.86 8.49
C PHE A 269 -8.68 6.96 7.21
N ALA A 270 -8.44 8.00 6.39
CA ALA A 270 -9.12 8.15 5.10
C ALA A 270 -8.88 6.95 4.17
N GLY A 271 -7.65 6.45 4.10
CA GLY A 271 -7.31 5.27 3.32
C GLY A 271 -7.94 3.97 3.87
N SER A 272 -8.08 3.86 5.19
CA SER A 272 -8.65 2.66 5.82
C SER A 272 -10.17 2.55 5.67
N ILE A 273 -10.90 3.67 5.47
CA ILE A 273 -12.36 3.66 5.27
C ILE A 273 -12.76 2.76 4.10
N GLY A 274 -12.06 2.86 2.98
CA GLY A 274 -12.32 2.02 1.82
C GLY A 274 -12.13 0.52 2.10
N ILE A 275 -11.05 0.17 2.79
CA ILE A 275 -10.73 -1.22 3.15
C ILE A 275 -11.77 -1.76 4.14
N ILE A 276 -12.13 -0.96 5.16
CA ILE A 276 -13.16 -1.32 6.16
C ILE A 276 -14.50 -1.52 5.47
N GLY A 277 -14.89 -0.63 4.53
CA GLY A 277 -16.13 -0.77 3.76
C GLY A 277 -16.19 -2.06 2.96
N ILE A 278 -15.13 -2.39 2.23
CA ILE A 278 -15.05 -3.65 1.47
C ILE A 278 -15.08 -4.87 2.40
N ALA A 279 -14.31 -4.84 3.48
CA ALA A 279 -14.29 -5.94 4.45
C ALA A 279 -15.65 -6.16 5.11
N LEU A 280 -16.37 -5.09 5.43
CA LEU A 280 -17.72 -5.15 6.03
C LEU A 280 -18.74 -5.74 5.04
N ILE A 281 -18.69 -5.32 3.76
CA ILE A 281 -19.56 -5.87 2.70
C ILE A 281 -19.31 -7.36 2.52
N LEU A 282 -18.03 -7.77 2.44
CA LEU A 282 -17.66 -9.18 2.28
C LEU A 282 -18.07 -10.01 3.50
N ALA A 283 -17.85 -9.49 4.71
CA ALA A 283 -18.25 -10.18 5.95
C ALA A 283 -19.78 -10.33 6.04
N LEU A 284 -20.53 -9.27 5.70
CA LEU A 284 -21.99 -9.31 5.68
C LEU A 284 -22.51 -10.28 4.61
N SER A 285 -21.96 -10.23 3.40
CA SER A 285 -22.32 -11.15 2.31
C SER A 285 -22.08 -12.61 2.70
N ASN A 286 -20.91 -12.91 3.27
CA ASN A 286 -20.60 -14.26 3.72
C ASN A 286 -21.52 -14.72 4.88
N GLY A 287 -21.80 -13.81 5.84
CA GLY A 287 -22.70 -14.09 6.95
C GLY A 287 -24.14 -14.37 6.49
N ILE A 288 -24.66 -13.59 5.54
CA ILE A 288 -25.99 -13.80 4.95
C ILE A 288 -26.01 -15.14 4.19
N GLN A 289 -24.97 -15.45 3.40
CA GLN A 289 -24.90 -16.71 2.68
C GLN A 289 -24.91 -17.93 3.63
N THR A 290 -24.14 -17.88 4.70
CA THR A 290 -24.14 -18.92 5.73
C THR A 290 -25.52 -19.07 6.37
N TYR A 291 -26.13 -17.95 6.77
CA TYR A 291 -27.46 -17.94 7.35
C TYR A 291 -28.54 -18.52 6.40
N ILE A 292 -28.48 -18.17 5.11
CA ILE A 292 -29.40 -18.74 4.10
C ILE A 292 -29.19 -20.26 3.97
N ASN A 293 -27.95 -20.71 3.93
CA ASN A 293 -27.63 -22.14 3.86
C ASN A 293 -28.15 -22.90 5.09
N ASP A 294 -27.93 -22.35 6.29
CA ASP A 294 -28.41 -22.95 7.54
C ASP A 294 -29.95 -23.03 7.57
N VAL A 295 -30.65 -21.95 7.16
CA VAL A 295 -32.11 -21.94 7.07
C VAL A 295 -32.63 -22.94 6.02
N GLN A 296 -31.95 -23.05 4.88
CA GLN A 296 -32.30 -24.02 3.86
C GLN A 296 -32.10 -25.45 4.36
N GLU A 297 -30.99 -25.73 5.04
CA GLU A 297 -30.71 -27.06 5.61
C GLU A 297 -31.75 -27.42 6.68
N ASP A 298 -32.05 -26.52 7.61
CA ASP A 298 -33.09 -26.69 8.62
C ASP A 298 -34.48 -26.91 8.01
N THR A 299 -34.81 -26.13 6.97
CA THR A 299 -36.09 -26.26 6.29
C THR A 299 -36.19 -27.59 5.53
N LEU A 300 -35.19 -27.95 4.76
CA LEU A 300 -35.15 -29.20 4.00
C LEU A 300 -35.14 -30.42 4.93
N SER A 301 -34.49 -30.35 6.08
CA SER A 301 -34.47 -31.44 7.06
C SER A 301 -35.81 -31.58 7.80
N SER A 302 -36.59 -30.50 7.83
CA SER A 302 -37.95 -30.51 8.48
C SER A 302 -39.04 -31.12 7.61
N TYR A 303 -38.80 -31.20 6.28
CA TYR A 303 -39.75 -31.82 5.36
C TYR A 303 -39.28 -33.26 5.01
N PRO A 304 -39.94 -34.29 5.52
CA PRO A 304 -39.54 -35.66 5.21
C PRO A 304 -39.81 -35.96 3.73
N VAL A 305 -38.92 -36.70 3.11
CA VAL A 305 -39.16 -37.29 1.78
C VAL A 305 -40.14 -38.43 1.96
N THR A 306 -41.34 -38.29 1.43
CA THR A 306 -42.38 -39.32 1.49
C THR A 306 -42.33 -40.15 0.23
N ILE A 307 -42.26 -41.48 0.38
CA ILE A 307 -42.34 -42.44 -0.73
C ILE A 307 -43.62 -43.27 -0.50
N GLU A 308 -44.56 -43.12 -1.41
CA GLU A 308 -45.88 -43.80 -1.35
C GLU A 308 -45.83 -45.08 -2.20
N ALA A 309 -46.73 -45.99 -1.87
CA ALA A 309 -46.87 -47.26 -2.61
C ALA A 309 -47.30 -47.07 -4.07
N GLU A 310 -48.08 -46.06 -4.30
CA GLU A 310 -48.53 -45.65 -5.63
C GLU A 310 -48.19 -44.17 -5.84
N SER A 311 -47.53 -43.89 -6.97
CA SER A 311 -47.26 -42.49 -7.34
C SER A 311 -47.84 -42.21 -8.73
N ALA A 312 -48.43 -41.05 -8.90
CA ALA A 312 -48.85 -40.58 -10.21
C ALA A 312 -47.61 -40.14 -11.03
N ASP A 313 -47.51 -40.64 -12.24
CA ASP A 313 -46.43 -40.23 -13.16
C ASP A 313 -46.71 -38.76 -13.65
N MET A 314 -46.32 -37.82 -12.82
CA MET A 314 -46.43 -36.40 -13.17
C MET A 314 -45.59 -36.02 -14.38
N THR A 315 -44.49 -36.71 -14.63
CA THR A 315 -43.59 -36.42 -15.78
C THR A 315 -44.27 -36.91 -17.08
N GLY A 316 -44.88 -38.06 -17.07
CA GLY A 316 -45.68 -38.59 -18.19
C GLY A 316 -46.90 -37.65 -18.44
N MET A 317 -47.56 -37.19 -17.39
CA MET A 317 -48.71 -36.26 -17.48
C MET A 317 -48.32 -34.93 -18.11
N VAL A 318 -47.20 -34.31 -17.67
CA VAL A 318 -46.70 -33.06 -18.24
C VAL A 318 -46.25 -33.24 -19.68
N THR A 319 -45.61 -34.36 -19.98
CA THR A 319 -45.18 -34.70 -21.35
C THR A 319 -46.33 -34.92 -22.29
N ALA A 320 -47.38 -35.63 -21.84
CA ALA A 320 -48.62 -35.83 -22.60
C ALA A 320 -49.33 -34.47 -22.86
N LEU A 321 -49.39 -33.58 -21.85
CA LEU A 321 -49.97 -32.25 -22.00
C LEU A 321 -49.17 -31.37 -22.99
N MET A 322 -47.85 -31.43 -22.97
CA MET A 322 -46.99 -30.69 -23.91
C MET A 322 -47.03 -31.35 -25.33
N GLY A 323 -47.16 -32.66 -25.41
CA GLY A 323 -47.24 -33.38 -26.67
C GLY A 323 -48.52 -33.10 -27.44
N VAL A 324 -49.66 -33.08 -26.74
CA VAL A 324 -50.96 -32.70 -27.34
C VAL A 324 -50.93 -31.27 -27.89
N HIS A 325 -50.25 -30.37 -27.21
CA HIS A 325 -50.14 -28.96 -27.66
C HIS A 325 -49.22 -28.81 -28.90
N SER A 326 -48.21 -29.66 -29.05
CA SER A 326 -47.27 -29.57 -30.17
C SER A 326 -47.81 -30.18 -31.48
N GLU A 327 -48.68 -31.17 -31.43
CA GLU A 327 -49.22 -31.80 -32.63
C GLU A 327 -50.29 -30.93 -33.34
N GLU A 328 -51.06 -30.10 -32.59
CA GLU A 328 -52.04 -29.20 -33.20
C GLU A 328 -51.49 -27.87 -33.68
N ALA A 329 -50.39 -27.38 -33.06
CA ALA A 329 -49.80 -26.09 -33.41
C ALA A 329 -49.19 -26.04 -34.82
N GLY A 330 -49.01 -27.18 -35.49
CA GLY A 330 -48.43 -27.27 -36.84
C GLY A 330 -49.45 -27.56 -37.97
N LYS A 331 -50.74 -27.76 -37.67
CA LYS A 331 -51.77 -28.07 -38.69
C LYS A 331 -52.39 -26.79 -39.25
N THR A 332 -52.15 -26.50 -40.49
CA THR A 332 -52.87 -25.42 -41.23
C THR A 332 -54.24 -26.00 -41.67
N HIS A 333 -55.32 -25.36 -41.20
CA HIS A 333 -56.70 -25.70 -41.58
C HIS A 333 -57.23 -24.78 -42.69
N ASP A 334 -58.01 -25.35 -43.60
CA ASP A 334 -58.67 -24.54 -44.68
C ASP A 334 -59.76 -23.63 -44.10
N ASP A 335 -59.77 -22.37 -44.52
CA ASP A 335 -60.79 -21.41 -44.10
C ASP A 335 -62.17 -21.84 -44.61
N GLY A 336 -63.13 -21.91 -43.70
CA GLY A 336 -64.54 -22.15 -44.00
C GLY A 336 -65.04 -23.55 -43.67
N ARG A 337 -64.27 -24.39 -42.97
CA ARG A 337 -64.71 -25.70 -42.44
C ARG A 337 -64.55 -25.74 -40.94
N VAL A 338 -65.51 -26.40 -40.27
CA VAL A 338 -65.43 -26.70 -38.81
C VAL A 338 -64.74 -28.04 -38.62
N TYR A 339 -63.63 -28.04 -37.92
CA TYR A 339 -62.89 -29.26 -37.57
C TYR A 339 -63.20 -29.65 -36.14
N ALA A 340 -63.43 -30.91 -35.90
CA ALA A 340 -63.56 -31.43 -34.54
C ALA A 340 -62.16 -31.46 -33.88
N SER A 341 -62.03 -30.82 -32.75
CA SER A 341 -60.82 -30.90 -31.94
C SER A 341 -60.95 -32.05 -30.95
N ASN A 342 -60.07 -33.03 -31.08
CA ASN A 342 -60.02 -34.21 -30.19
C ASN A 342 -59.09 -33.98 -28.99
N VAL A 343 -58.53 -32.75 -28.83
CA VAL A 343 -57.55 -32.42 -27.77
C VAL A 343 -58.00 -32.89 -26.39
N MET A 344 -59.26 -32.68 -26.07
CA MET A 344 -59.82 -33.08 -24.77
C MET A 344 -59.95 -34.59 -24.64
N TYR A 345 -60.24 -35.30 -25.74
CA TYR A 345 -60.35 -36.74 -25.73
C TYR A 345 -58.94 -37.37 -25.63
N ASP A 346 -57.99 -36.88 -26.43
CA ASP A 346 -56.61 -37.32 -26.42
C ASP A 346 -55.96 -37.05 -25.06
N LEU A 347 -56.25 -35.89 -24.44
CA LEU A 347 -55.85 -35.57 -23.09
C LEU A 347 -56.44 -36.54 -22.05
N MET A 348 -57.73 -36.83 -22.12
CA MET A 348 -58.39 -37.78 -21.23
C MET A 348 -57.88 -39.22 -21.44
N GLN A 349 -57.57 -39.58 -22.67
CA GLN A 349 -56.97 -40.89 -22.99
C GLN A 349 -55.56 -40.96 -22.42
N SER A 350 -54.73 -39.95 -22.63
CA SER A 350 -53.39 -39.87 -22.08
C SER A 350 -53.38 -39.90 -20.55
N LEU A 351 -54.30 -39.20 -19.91
CA LEU A 351 -54.48 -39.23 -18.45
C LEU A 351 -54.90 -40.60 -17.95
N ASN A 352 -55.70 -41.35 -18.73
CA ASN A 352 -56.12 -42.70 -18.38
C ASN A 352 -55.07 -43.76 -18.69
N GLU A 353 -54.17 -43.49 -19.66
CA GLU A 353 -53.04 -44.34 -19.99
C GLU A 353 -51.80 -44.05 -19.12
N THR A 354 -51.73 -42.83 -18.47
CA THR A 354 -50.68 -42.49 -17.51
C THR A 354 -51.00 -43.21 -16.19
N GLY A 355 -50.60 -44.47 -16.16
CA GLY A 355 -50.89 -45.33 -15.01
C GLY A 355 -50.18 -44.84 -13.73
N THR A 356 -50.78 -45.18 -12.62
CA THR A 356 -50.12 -45.14 -11.32
C THR A 356 -48.92 -46.10 -11.38
N GLN A 357 -47.70 -45.56 -11.15
CA GLN A 357 -46.52 -46.37 -10.92
C GLN A 357 -46.58 -46.94 -9.51
N THR A 358 -46.55 -48.27 -9.41
CA THR A 358 -46.44 -48.95 -8.12
C THR A 358 -44.99 -49.08 -7.72
N ASN A 359 -44.63 -48.47 -6.58
CA ASN A 359 -43.26 -48.54 -6.04
C ASN A 359 -43.05 -49.88 -5.30
N ASP A 360 -41.90 -50.51 -5.50
CA ASP A 360 -41.51 -51.71 -4.76
C ASP A 360 -40.99 -51.32 -3.36
N LEU A 361 -41.92 -50.97 -2.50
CA LEU A 361 -41.63 -50.58 -1.11
C LEU A 361 -41.05 -51.74 -0.29
N GLU A 362 -41.32 -53.00 -0.67
CA GLU A 362 -40.77 -54.14 0.05
C GLU A 362 -39.27 -54.30 -0.13
N SER A 363 -38.82 -54.23 -1.39
CA SER A 363 -37.37 -54.23 -1.68
C SER A 363 -36.66 -53.00 -1.16
N PHE A 364 -37.30 -51.84 -1.23
CA PHE A 364 -36.77 -50.58 -0.67
C PHE A 364 -36.67 -50.63 0.84
N LYS A 365 -37.67 -51.19 1.55
CA LYS A 365 -37.60 -51.40 2.97
C LYS A 365 -36.44 -52.30 3.39
N ARG A 366 -36.23 -53.43 2.67
CA ARG A 366 -35.10 -54.31 2.93
C ARG A 366 -33.76 -53.59 2.79
N TYR A 367 -33.63 -52.69 1.80
CA TYR A 367 -32.45 -51.87 1.60
C TYR A 367 -32.24 -50.84 2.74
N LEU A 368 -33.34 -50.29 3.24
CA LEU A 368 -33.30 -49.34 4.40
C LEU A 368 -33.01 -50.05 5.73
N ASP A 369 -33.44 -51.33 5.90
CA ASP A 369 -33.24 -52.13 7.12
C ASP A 369 -31.84 -52.80 7.15
N ASP A 370 -31.10 -52.78 6.02
CA ASP A 370 -29.74 -53.33 5.93
C ASP A 370 -28.73 -52.39 6.62
N PRO A 371 -28.06 -52.82 7.71
CA PRO A 371 -27.11 -51.96 8.45
C PRO A 371 -25.91 -51.51 7.62
N ASP A 372 -25.54 -52.27 6.58
CA ASP A 372 -24.40 -51.97 5.71
C ASP A 372 -24.77 -51.07 4.52
N SER A 373 -26.00 -50.63 4.43
CA SER A 373 -26.48 -49.75 3.35
C SER A 373 -25.90 -48.35 3.46
N GLU A 374 -25.33 -47.83 2.35
CA GLU A 374 -24.73 -46.48 2.28
C GLU A 374 -25.72 -45.36 2.55
N ILE A 375 -27.04 -45.64 2.42
CA ILE A 375 -28.08 -44.62 2.59
C ILE A 375 -28.14 -44.07 4.03
N HIS A 376 -27.73 -44.87 5.04
CA HIS A 376 -27.80 -44.49 6.44
C HIS A 376 -26.96 -43.24 6.78
N GLN A 377 -25.93 -42.98 6.01
CA GLN A 377 -25.11 -41.76 6.21
C GLN A 377 -25.87 -40.46 5.85
N TYR A 378 -26.95 -40.60 5.08
CA TYR A 378 -27.76 -39.44 4.60
C TYR A 378 -29.12 -39.35 5.31
N LEU A 379 -29.46 -40.31 6.16
CA LEU A 379 -30.76 -40.37 6.83
C LEU A 379 -30.63 -39.95 8.32
N THR A 380 -31.49 -39.05 8.76
CA THR A 380 -31.58 -38.67 10.18
C THR A 380 -32.56 -39.63 10.91
N SER A 381 -33.66 -39.97 10.29
CA SER A 381 -34.63 -40.91 10.82
C SER A 381 -35.47 -41.53 9.72
N ILE A 382 -35.95 -42.71 9.96
CA ILE A 382 -36.87 -43.43 9.06
C ILE A 382 -38.18 -43.66 9.79
N GLN A 383 -39.30 -43.30 9.17
CA GLN A 383 -40.62 -43.56 9.69
C GLN A 383 -41.44 -44.35 8.68
N TYR A 384 -42.01 -45.48 9.12
CA TYR A 384 -42.90 -46.29 8.31
C TYR A 384 -44.34 -45.97 8.69
N ALA A 385 -45.17 -45.64 7.69
CA ALA A 385 -46.60 -45.51 7.84
C ALA A 385 -47.31 -46.67 7.12
N TYR A 386 -48.20 -47.32 7.79
CA TYR A 386 -48.98 -48.41 7.23
C TYR A 386 -50.43 -48.02 7.17
N ASP A 387 -51.09 -48.18 6.03
CA ASP A 387 -52.51 -47.97 5.89
C ASP A 387 -53.27 -49.22 6.45
N LEU A 388 -53.45 -49.21 7.76
CA LEU A 388 -54.12 -50.32 8.48
C LEU A 388 -55.53 -49.86 8.82
N THR A 389 -56.47 -50.42 8.07
CA THR A 389 -57.89 -50.27 8.43
C THR A 389 -58.23 -51.30 9.54
N LEU A 390 -58.41 -50.79 10.75
CA LEU A 390 -58.84 -51.64 11.88
C LEU A 390 -60.37 -51.61 11.97
N PRO A 391 -61.09 -52.66 11.53
CA PRO A 391 -62.50 -52.72 11.68
C PRO A 391 -62.84 -52.96 13.16
N ILE A 392 -63.50 -52.00 13.76
CA ILE A 392 -64.00 -52.12 15.12
C ILE A 392 -65.43 -52.70 15.09
N TYR A 393 -65.61 -53.76 15.82
CA TYR A 393 -66.90 -54.40 15.98
C TYR A 393 -67.44 -54.17 17.37
N THR A 394 -68.74 -53.86 17.49
CA THR A 394 -69.45 -53.71 18.74
C THR A 394 -70.72 -54.62 18.74
N LYS A 395 -71.33 -54.75 19.89
CA LYS A 395 -72.64 -55.45 19.97
C LYS A 395 -73.76 -54.41 19.94
N ASP A 396 -74.76 -54.66 19.14
CA ASP A 396 -76.01 -53.90 19.14
C ASP A 396 -76.87 -54.21 20.38
N ALA A 397 -78.02 -53.54 20.54
CA ALA A 397 -78.97 -53.72 21.65
C ALA A 397 -79.54 -55.15 21.73
N ASP A 398 -79.55 -55.85 20.61
CA ASP A 398 -80.03 -57.19 20.49
C ASP A 398 -78.95 -58.26 20.65
N GLY A 399 -77.70 -57.84 20.89
CA GLY A 399 -76.58 -58.71 21.14
C GLY A 399 -75.84 -59.21 19.88
N ASN A 400 -76.19 -58.75 18.68
CA ASN A 400 -75.50 -59.09 17.42
C ASN A 400 -74.20 -58.29 17.29
N ILE A 401 -73.17 -58.92 16.63
CA ILE A 401 -71.92 -58.27 16.34
C ILE A 401 -72.08 -57.41 15.08
N VAL A 402 -71.97 -56.07 15.25
CA VAL A 402 -72.07 -55.10 14.15
C VAL A 402 -70.71 -54.38 14.01
N LYS A 403 -70.30 -54.06 12.79
CA LYS A 403 -69.10 -53.22 12.55
C LYS A 403 -69.42 -51.80 13.00
N ALA A 404 -68.64 -51.27 13.92
CA ALA A 404 -68.78 -49.88 14.33
C ALA A 404 -68.17 -48.99 13.27
N ASP A 405 -69.03 -48.52 12.35
CA ASP A 405 -68.60 -47.52 11.33
C ASP A 405 -69.13 -46.16 11.75
N VAL A 406 -68.20 -45.29 12.14
CA VAL A 406 -68.53 -43.96 12.60
C VAL A 406 -69.23 -43.12 11.52
N MET A 407 -68.85 -43.36 10.26
CA MET A 407 -69.37 -42.64 9.11
C MET A 407 -70.83 -43.13 8.81
N GLU A 408 -71.02 -44.43 8.86
CA GLU A 408 -72.37 -45.00 8.74
C GLU A 408 -73.28 -44.52 9.88
N LEU A 409 -72.77 -44.43 11.08
CA LEU A 409 -73.48 -43.88 12.21
C LEU A 409 -73.91 -42.42 12.04
N LEU A 410 -72.96 -41.61 11.55
CA LEU A 410 -73.15 -40.17 11.23
C LEU A 410 -74.23 -40.03 10.07
N GLN A 411 -74.03 -40.83 9.02
CA GLN A 411 -74.97 -40.88 7.89
C GLN A 411 -76.42 -41.23 8.33
N ASN A 412 -76.53 -42.25 9.13
CA ASN A 412 -77.82 -42.67 9.69
C ASN A 412 -78.44 -41.61 10.61
N MET A 413 -77.62 -40.95 11.40
CA MET A 413 -78.03 -39.84 12.28
C MET A 413 -78.51 -38.63 11.48
N MET A 414 -77.73 -38.23 10.44
CA MET A 414 -78.16 -37.13 9.55
C MET A 414 -79.42 -37.43 8.73
N SER A 415 -79.49 -38.65 8.18
CA SER A 415 -80.67 -39.07 7.49
C SER A 415 -81.93 -39.10 8.38
N SER A 416 -81.80 -39.46 9.66
CA SER A 416 -82.85 -39.45 10.64
C SER A 416 -83.24 -38.00 11.07
N MET A 417 -82.33 -37.08 11.13
CA MET A 417 -82.55 -35.67 11.53
C MET A 417 -83.11 -34.80 10.41
N TYR A 418 -82.67 -35.03 9.17
CA TYR A 418 -82.98 -34.11 8.04
C TYR A 418 -83.82 -34.77 6.91
N GLY A 419 -84.14 -36.06 7.00
CA GLY A 419 -85.05 -36.75 6.09
C GLY A 419 -84.60 -36.93 4.64
N GLY A 420 -83.31 -36.98 4.40
CA GLY A 420 -82.69 -37.15 3.08
C GLY A 420 -81.66 -38.29 3.05
N ASP A 421 -81.34 -38.77 1.86
CA ASP A 421 -80.16 -39.71 1.63
C ASP A 421 -78.87 -38.92 1.45
N TYR A 422 -77.97 -39.03 2.42
CA TYR A 422 -76.65 -38.36 2.44
C TYR A 422 -75.49 -39.29 2.08
N SER A 423 -75.76 -40.51 1.55
CA SER A 423 -74.78 -41.52 1.25
C SER A 423 -73.73 -41.05 0.26
N SER A 424 -74.08 -40.26 -0.77
CA SER A 424 -73.21 -39.70 -1.74
C SER A 424 -72.24 -38.64 -1.18
N TYR A 425 -72.70 -37.90 -0.13
CA TYR A 425 -71.89 -36.88 0.55
C TYR A 425 -70.73 -37.52 1.40
N PHE A 426 -71.06 -38.61 2.08
CA PHE A 426 -70.15 -39.31 2.98
C PHE A 426 -69.22 -40.24 2.25
N SER A 427 -69.55 -40.76 1.09
CA SER A 427 -68.68 -41.59 0.25
C SER A 427 -67.49 -40.78 -0.29
N GLN A 428 -67.66 -39.45 -0.45
CA GLN A 428 -66.60 -38.56 -0.92
C GLN A 428 -65.58 -38.19 0.19
N PHE A 429 -65.97 -38.28 1.45
CA PHE A 429 -65.08 -38.04 2.59
C PHE A 429 -64.45 -39.33 3.16
N GLY A 430 -64.97 -40.51 2.85
CA GLY A 430 -64.46 -41.76 3.34
C GLY A 430 -63.16 -42.21 2.71
N SER A 431 -62.69 -41.53 1.65
CA SER A 431 -61.37 -41.80 1.03
C SER A 431 -60.21 -41.01 1.67
N TYR A 432 -60.47 -40.19 2.71
CA TYR A 432 -59.45 -39.40 3.37
C TYR A 432 -59.12 -39.81 4.83
N TYR A 433 -59.67 -40.95 5.29
CA TYR A 433 -59.36 -41.54 6.61
C TYR A 433 -59.04 -42.99 6.54
#